data_9a59261107db9919f74b1c44c7227f36
#
_entry.id   9a59261107db9919f74b1c44c7227f36
#
_cell.length_a   1.000
_cell.length_b   1.000
_cell.length_c   1.000
_cell.angle_alpha   90.00
_cell.angle_beta   90.00
_cell.angle_gamma   90.00
#
_symmetry.space_group_name_H-M   'P 1'
#
loop_
_entity.id
_entity.type
_entity.pdbx_description
1 polymer ?
#
loop_
_entity_poly.entity_id
_entity_poly.type
_entity_poly.pdbx_seq_one_letter_code
_entity_poly.pdbx_strand_id
1 'polypeptide(L)'
;MLPTVLIVDDHPSFRASARVLLEAEGFSVVGEAADGATALTEIERLGPQVVLLDVQLPDTDGFQVAAEVCSRAKPPAIILVSSRDGSDFGPLVQRSGARGFVPKAELSGDRVQELLVV
;
A
#
# COMPACT_ATOMS: atom_id res chain seq x y z
N MET A 1 5.92 6.62 17.83
CA MET A 1 6.03 7.19 16.48
C MET A 1 5.38 6.26 15.46
N LEU A 2 4.52 6.80 14.60
CA LEU A 2 3.88 5.99 13.58
C LEU A 2 4.81 5.77 12.39
N PRO A 3 4.61 4.69 11.61
CA PRO A 3 5.55 4.33 10.56
C PRO A 3 5.50 5.27 9.35
N THR A 4 6.54 5.16 8.53
CA THR A 4 6.62 5.85 7.25
C THR A 4 5.82 5.08 6.20
N VAL A 5 5.14 5.81 5.32
CA VAL A 5 4.22 5.24 4.32
C VAL A 5 4.56 5.75 2.93
N LEU A 6 4.57 4.83 1.96
CA LEU A 6 4.58 5.16 0.54
C LEU A 6 3.18 4.85 -0.01
N ILE A 7 2.60 5.80 -0.75
CA ILE A 7 1.28 5.61 -1.35
C ILE A 7 1.44 5.34 -2.84
N VAL A 8 0.94 4.19 -3.30
CA VAL A 8 1.04 3.76 -4.71
C VAL A 8 -0.35 3.64 -5.30
N ASP A 9 -0.70 4.53 -6.21
CA ASP A 9 -2.01 4.58 -6.87
C ASP A 9 -1.90 5.49 -8.07
N ASP A 10 -2.54 5.12 -9.19
CA ASP A 10 -2.50 5.94 -10.40
C ASP A 10 -3.50 7.10 -10.39
N HIS A 11 -4.35 7.20 -9.38
CA HIS A 11 -5.33 8.27 -9.23
C HIS A 11 -4.78 9.37 -8.32
N PRO A 12 -4.42 10.56 -8.85
CA PRO A 12 -3.86 11.63 -8.01
C PRO A 12 -4.80 12.06 -6.88
N SER A 13 -6.12 12.03 -7.13
CA SER A 13 -7.11 12.42 -6.11
C SER A 13 -7.07 11.46 -4.91
N PHE A 14 -6.93 10.17 -5.16
CA PHE A 14 -6.82 9.21 -4.06
C PHE A 14 -5.52 9.41 -3.29
N ARG A 15 -4.39 9.60 -3.99
CA ARG A 15 -3.11 9.84 -3.31
C ARG A 15 -3.18 11.05 -2.40
N ALA A 16 -3.79 12.14 -2.89
CA ALA A 16 -3.94 13.38 -2.10
C ALA A 16 -4.80 13.14 -0.87
N SER A 17 -5.95 12.48 -1.04
CA SER A 17 -6.86 12.18 0.07
C SER A 17 -6.23 11.26 1.11
N ALA A 18 -5.55 10.21 0.66
CA ALA A 18 -4.89 9.26 1.55
C ALA A 18 -3.77 9.93 2.34
N ARG A 19 -2.99 10.81 1.69
CA ARG A 19 -1.92 11.55 2.37
C ARG A 19 -2.50 12.41 3.49
N VAL A 20 -3.53 13.19 3.19
CA VAL A 20 -4.15 14.07 4.19
C VAL A 20 -4.67 13.25 5.37
N LEU A 21 -5.38 12.16 5.08
CA LEU A 21 -5.96 11.30 6.10
C LEU A 21 -4.88 10.68 7.00
N LEU A 22 -3.85 10.10 6.39
CA LEU A 22 -2.80 9.41 7.15
C LEU A 22 -1.94 10.39 7.94
N GLU A 23 -1.58 11.53 7.36
CA GLU A 23 -0.81 12.54 8.07
C GLU A 23 -1.57 13.14 9.23
N ALA A 24 -2.88 13.32 9.09
CA ALA A 24 -3.73 13.81 10.18
C ALA A 24 -3.74 12.84 11.36
N GLU A 25 -3.51 11.55 11.10
CA GLU A 25 -3.48 10.52 12.15
C GLU A 25 -2.06 10.19 12.62
N GLY A 26 -1.07 10.96 12.18
CA GLY A 26 0.30 10.86 12.68
C GLY A 26 1.27 10.04 11.84
N PHE A 27 0.82 9.42 10.75
CA PHE A 27 1.72 8.70 9.85
C PHE A 27 2.60 9.69 9.08
N SER A 28 3.79 9.25 8.70
CA SER A 28 4.69 10.06 7.89
C SER A 28 4.66 9.54 6.45
N VAL A 29 4.00 10.27 5.56
CA VAL A 29 3.95 9.90 4.15
C VAL A 29 5.23 10.41 3.48
N VAL A 30 6.11 9.48 3.11
CA VAL A 30 7.44 9.83 2.60
C VAL A 30 7.50 9.92 1.08
N GLY A 31 6.47 9.48 0.38
CA GLY A 31 6.44 9.58 -1.06
C GLY A 31 5.17 9.01 -1.67
N GLU A 32 5.06 9.14 -2.98
CA GLU A 32 3.94 8.65 -3.79
C GLU A 32 4.48 8.06 -5.08
N ALA A 33 3.76 7.08 -5.64
CA ALA A 33 4.07 6.52 -6.94
C ALA A 33 2.78 6.28 -7.71
N ALA A 34 2.82 6.43 -9.03
CA ALA A 34 1.63 6.30 -9.88
C ALA A 34 1.57 4.98 -10.64
N ASP A 35 2.62 4.18 -10.58
CA ASP A 35 2.69 2.91 -11.31
C ASP A 35 3.63 1.94 -10.58
N GLY A 36 3.65 0.68 -11.06
CA GLY A 36 4.43 -0.37 -10.40
C GLY A 36 5.94 -0.15 -10.51
N ALA A 37 6.44 0.27 -11.66
CA ALA A 37 7.86 0.48 -11.85
C ALA A 37 8.38 1.59 -10.93
N THR A 38 7.65 2.71 -10.86
CA THR A 38 8.01 3.81 -9.94
C THR A 38 7.92 3.36 -8.49
N ALA A 39 6.91 2.55 -8.17
CA ALA A 39 6.76 2.02 -6.81
C ALA A 39 7.99 1.23 -6.38
N LEU A 40 8.49 0.33 -7.23
CA LEU A 40 9.66 -0.47 -6.91
C LEU A 40 10.91 0.40 -6.69
N THR A 41 11.09 1.40 -7.52
CA THR A 41 12.20 2.35 -7.39
C THR A 41 12.10 3.14 -6.08
N GLU A 42 10.91 3.64 -5.76
CA GLU A 42 10.69 4.46 -4.56
C GLU A 42 10.79 3.63 -3.28
N ILE A 43 10.34 2.37 -3.31
CA ILE A 43 10.50 1.47 -2.16
C ILE A 43 11.98 1.31 -1.83
N GLU A 44 12.80 1.11 -2.84
CA GLU A 44 14.24 0.95 -2.66
C GLU A 44 14.90 2.24 -2.19
N ARG A 45 14.51 3.37 -2.78
CA ARG A 45 15.10 4.67 -2.48
C ARG A 45 14.71 5.18 -1.10
N LEU A 46 13.44 5.03 -0.72
CA LEU A 46 12.91 5.64 0.51
C LEU A 46 12.89 4.71 1.71
N GLY A 47 12.87 3.40 1.48
CA GLY A 47 12.80 2.42 2.56
C GLY A 47 11.57 2.60 3.45
N PRO A 48 10.35 2.75 2.90
CA PRO A 48 9.18 2.95 3.75
C PRO A 48 8.90 1.71 4.57
N GLN A 49 8.30 1.91 5.74
CA GLN A 49 7.91 0.79 6.60
C GLN A 49 6.59 0.18 6.13
N VAL A 50 5.74 0.98 5.49
CA VAL A 50 4.43 0.56 4.98
C VAL A 50 4.28 1.03 3.55
N VAL A 51 3.71 0.19 2.69
CA VAL A 51 3.33 0.57 1.33
C VAL A 51 1.84 0.36 1.18
N LEU A 52 1.12 1.44 0.89
CA LEU A 52 -0.30 1.40 0.57
C LEU A 52 -0.38 1.26 -0.95
N LEU A 53 -0.86 0.12 -1.42
CA LEU A 53 -0.66 -0.30 -2.81
C LEU A 53 -1.98 -0.65 -3.49
N ASP A 54 -2.31 0.11 -4.54
CA ASP A 54 -3.50 -0.20 -5.34
C ASP A 54 -3.32 -1.54 -6.05
N VAL A 55 -4.38 -2.32 -6.08
CA VAL A 55 -4.42 -3.59 -6.79
C VAL A 55 -4.28 -3.39 -8.30
N GLN A 56 -4.81 -2.29 -8.83
CA GLN A 56 -4.86 -2.03 -10.26
C GLN A 56 -3.97 -0.85 -10.63
N LEU A 57 -2.89 -1.12 -11.35
CA LEU A 57 -1.93 -0.10 -11.78
C LEU A 57 -1.85 -0.10 -13.32
N PRO A 58 -1.37 1.00 -13.95
CA PRO A 58 -1.36 1.06 -15.42
C PRO A 58 -0.41 0.08 -16.10
N ASP A 59 0.67 -0.30 -15.42
CA ASP A 59 1.71 -1.16 -15.99
C ASP A 59 1.71 -2.59 -15.44
N THR A 60 1.02 -2.83 -14.33
CA THR A 60 0.99 -4.14 -13.67
C THR A 60 -0.17 -4.18 -12.68
N ASP A 61 -0.32 -5.28 -11.97
CA ASP A 61 -1.26 -5.32 -10.83
C ASP A 61 -0.48 -5.28 -9.51
N GLY A 62 -1.19 -4.85 -8.44
CA GLY A 62 -0.58 -4.72 -7.12
C GLY A 62 -0.16 -6.04 -6.50
N PHE A 63 -0.80 -7.15 -6.88
CA PHE A 63 -0.43 -8.47 -6.34
C PHE A 63 0.97 -8.86 -6.80
N GLN A 64 1.32 -8.55 -8.05
CA GLN A 64 2.65 -8.85 -8.58
C GLN A 64 3.71 -7.98 -7.91
N VAL A 65 3.44 -6.70 -7.71
CA VAL A 65 4.34 -5.80 -7.00
C VAL A 65 4.55 -6.29 -5.57
N ALA A 66 3.46 -6.63 -4.88
CA ALA A 66 3.53 -7.13 -3.51
C ALA A 66 4.36 -8.41 -3.42
N ALA A 67 4.14 -9.35 -4.33
CA ALA A 67 4.89 -10.60 -4.33
C ALA A 67 6.39 -10.38 -4.52
N GLU A 68 6.75 -9.49 -5.44
CA GLU A 68 8.16 -9.16 -5.68
C GLU A 68 8.79 -8.50 -4.45
N VAL A 69 8.11 -7.52 -3.87
CA VAL A 69 8.62 -6.80 -2.70
C VAL A 69 8.71 -7.71 -1.49
N CYS A 70 7.70 -8.53 -1.26
CA CYS A 70 7.66 -9.43 -0.10
C CYS A 70 8.67 -10.57 -0.19
N SER A 71 9.23 -10.83 -1.37
CA SER A 71 10.29 -11.82 -1.53
C SER A 71 11.66 -11.32 -1.07
N ARG A 72 11.79 -10.04 -0.80
CA ARG A 72 13.06 -9.43 -0.40
C ARG A 72 13.37 -9.73 1.07
N ALA A 73 14.64 -9.54 1.47
CA ALA A 73 15.11 -9.91 2.80
C ALA A 73 14.41 -9.17 3.94
N LYS A 74 14.09 -7.89 3.74
CA LYS A 74 13.42 -7.06 4.77
C LYS A 74 12.31 -6.25 4.10
N PRO A 75 11.20 -6.91 3.73
CA PRO A 75 10.15 -6.20 3.02
C PRO A 75 9.38 -5.24 3.92
N PRO A 76 8.87 -4.14 3.36
CA PRO A 76 7.90 -3.31 4.07
C PRO A 76 6.60 -4.09 4.25
N ALA A 77 5.74 -3.61 5.13
CA ALA A 77 4.38 -4.14 5.25
C ALA A 77 3.55 -3.62 4.07
N ILE A 78 3.00 -4.51 3.27
CA ILE A 78 2.18 -4.14 2.13
C ILE A 78 0.71 -4.21 2.52
N ILE A 79 -0.02 -3.13 2.30
CA ILE A 79 -1.47 -3.07 2.48
C ILE A 79 -2.07 -2.78 1.12
N LEU A 80 -2.85 -3.73 0.61
CA LEU A 80 -3.50 -3.59 -0.69
C LEU A 80 -4.78 -2.78 -0.55
N VAL A 81 -5.05 -1.92 -1.51
CA VAL A 81 -6.29 -1.12 -1.56
C VAL A 81 -6.91 -1.25 -2.95
N SER A 82 -8.23 -1.09 -3.02
CA SER A 82 -8.96 -1.07 -4.29
C SER A 82 -10.28 -0.37 -4.08
N SER A 83 -10.84 0.19 -5.17
CA SER A 83 -12.21 0.71 -5.16
C SER A 83 -13.25 -0.42 -5.12
N ARG A 84 -12.83 -1.66 -5.40
CA ARG A 84 -13.68 -2.86 -5.30
C ARG A 84 -13.55 -3.45 -3.90
N ASP A 85 -14.55 -4.25 -3.47
CA ASP A 85 -14.41 -4.94 -2.19
C ASP A 85 -13.42 -6.12 -2.32
N GLY A 86 -12.94 -6.60 -1.19
CA GLY A 86 -11.91 -7.63 -1.15
C GLY A 86 -12.39 -9.06 -1.38
N SER A 87 -13.69 -9.27 -1.52
CA SER A 87 -14.24 -10.63 -1.65
C SER A 87 -13.75 -11.35 -2.91
N ASP A 88 -13.46 -10.60 -3.98
CA ASP A 88 -12.97 -11.16 -5.24
C ASP A 88 -11.47 -11.51 -5.19
N PHE A 89 -10.75 -11.07 -4.18
CA PHE A 89 -9.28 -11.11 -4.14
C PHE A 89 -8.69 -12.01 -3.05
N GLY A 90 -9.51 -12.64 -2.21
CA GLY A 90 -9.05 -13.34 -1.02
C GLY A 90 -7.77 -14.17 -1.18
N PRO A 91 -7.77 -15.22 -2.05
CA PRO A 91 -6.56 -16.03 -2.23
C PRO A 91 -5.37 -15.25 -2.78
N LEU A 92 -5.62 -14.25 -3.64
CA LEU A 92 -4.55 -13.44 -4.22
C LEU A 92 -3.86 -12.56 -3.18
N VAL A 93 -4.64 -12.02 -2.23
CA VAL A 93 -4.08 -11.23 -1.12
C VAL A 93 -3.10 -12.09 -0.32
N GLN A 94 -3.52 -13.30 0.06
CA GLN A 94 -2.68 -14.19 0.84
C GLN A 94 -1.40 -14.59 0.10
N ARG A 95 -1.51 -14.93 -1.17
CA ARG A 95 -0.36 -15.35 -1.99
C ARG A 95 0.65 -14.25 -2.22
N SER A 96 0.20 -13.00 -2.22
CA SER A 96 1.08 -11.85 -2.47
C SER A 96 2.03 -11.56 -1.32
N GLY A 97 1.73 -12.06 -0.13
CA GLY A 97 2.50 -11.73 1.07
C GLY A 97 2.07 -10.43 1.73
N ALA A 98 1.03 -9.78 1.20
CA ALA A 98 0.52 -8.54 1.80
C ALA A 98 -0.06 -8.80 3.18
N ARG A 99 0.00 -7.78 4.05
CA ARG A 99 -0.58 -7.85 5.40
C ARG A 99 -2.09 -7.91 5.36
N GLY A 100 -2.71 -7.33 4.35
CA GLY A 100 -4.15 -7.36 4.20
C GLY A 100 -4.63 -6.47 3.07
N PHE A 101 -5.94 -6.31 3.02
CA PHE A 101 -6.65 -5.57 2.00
C PHE A 101 -7.64 -4.62 2.66
N VAL A 102 -7.70 -3.38 2.18
CA VAL A 102 -8.66 -2.38 2.66
C VAL A 102 -9.36 -1.77 1.44
N PRO A 103 -10.69 -1.82 1.36
CA PRO A 103 -11.40 -1.06 0.33
C PRO A 103 -11.09 0.43 0.50
N LYS A 104 -10.88 1.15 -0.59
CA LYS A 104 -10.52 2.57 -0.52
C LYS A 104 -11.50 3.39 0.31
N ALA A 105 -12.80 3.06 0.23
CA ALA A 105 -13.83 3.76 1.00
C ALA A 105 -13.73 3.54 2.51
N GLU A 106 -13.00 2.51 2.94
CA GLU A 106 -12.86 2.16 4.36
C GLU A 106 -11.47 2.52 4.91
N LEU A 107 -10.64 3.19 4.11
CA LEU A 107 -9.29 3.53 4.55
C LEU A 107 -9.34 4.46 5.76
N SER A 108 -8.60 4.09 6.80
CA SER A 108 -8.40 4.90 8.00
C SER A 108 -7.07 4.53 8.63
N GLY A 109 -6.56 5.40 9.48
CA GLY A 109 -5.33 5.10 10.23
C GLY A 109 -5.51 3.90 11.14
N ASP A 110 -6.70 3.74 11.73
CA ASP A 110 -6.99 2.59 12.59
C ASP A 110 -6.92 1.28 11.80
N ARG A 111 -7.47 1.24 10.59
CA ARG A 111 -7.39 0.04 9.75
C ARG A 111 -5.95 -0.30 9.38
N VAL A 112 -5.16 0.72 9.07
CA VAL A 112 -3.73 0.51 8.78
C VAL A 112 -3.02 -0.04 10.01
N GLN A 113 -3.26 0.55 11.17
CA GLN A 113 -2.65 0.10 12.43
C GLN A 113 -3.02 -1.36 12.74
N GLU A 114 -4.29 -1.73 12.57
CA GLU A 114 -4.75 -3.10 12.81
C GLU A 114 -3.96 -4.12 11.97
N LEU A 115 -3.68 -3.78 10.72
CA LEU A 115 -2.97 -4.69 9.82
C LEU A 115 -1.47 -4.75 10.09
N LEU A 116 -0.92 -3.78 10.82
CA LEU A 116 0.48 -3.76 11.20
C LEU A 116 0.76 -4.53 12.50
N VAL A 117 -0.25 -4.76 13.30
CA VAL A 117 -0.12 -5.52 14.54
C VAL A 117 0.00 -7.00 14.21
N VAL A 118 1.01 -7.65 14.75
CA VAL A 118 1.29 -9.07 14.49
C VAL A 118 0.77 -9.90 15.65
#